data_2d367b689d355706714c02edbb8ef942
#
_entry.id   2d367b689d355706714c02edbb8ef942
#
_cell.length_a   1.000
_cell.length_b   1.000
_cell.length_c   1.000
_cell.angle_alpha   90.00
_cell.angle_beta   90.00
_cell.angle_gamma   90.00
#
_symmetry.space_group_name_H-M   'P 1'
#
loop_
_entity.id
_entity.type
_entity.pdbx_description
1 polymer ?
#
loop_
_entity_poly.entity_id
_entity_poly.type
_entity_poly.pdbx_seq_one_letter_code
_entity_poly.pdbx_strand_id
1 'polypeptide(L)'
;MPAKAIYVFDACAVIALLDAEPGGEIVEALLEKDSHRCLLHVLNACEVFYHLYRRVGSKRAARLQAVLGNYGFELDDSLPGPLWRQAGQLKAIWRRVSLADCFALALAVRKKATLVTTDHHELDVIAQSGLCPFRFIR
;
A
#
# COMPACT_ATOMS: atom_id res chain seq x y z
N MET A 1 15.08 -16.71 -15.34
CA MET A 1 14.95 -15.32 -14.83
C MET A 1 14.45 -15.37 -13.42
N PRO A 2 15.09 -14.69 -12.48
CA PRO A 2 14.56 -14.63 -11.12
C PRO A 2 13.20 -13.91 -11.11
N ALA A 3 12.31 -14.37 -10.26
CA ALA A 3 11.03 -13.69 -10.06
C ALA A 3 11.28 -12.27 -9.51
N LYS A 4 10.42 -11.32 -9.90
CA LYS A 4 10.48 -9.95 -9.39
C LYS A 4 10.10 -9.93 -7.91
N ALA A 5 10.79 -9.12 -7.13
CA ALA A 5 10.38 -8.82 -5.76
C ALA A 5 9.07 -8.01 -5.80
N ILE A 6 8.12 -8.37 -4.95
CA ILE A 6 6.80 -7.73 -4.92
C ILE A 6 6.66 -6.91 -3.65
N TYR A 7 6.21 -5.68 -3.81
CA TYR A 7 5.92 -4.76 -2.72
C TYR A 7 4.47 -4.33 -2.80
N VAL A 8 3.77 -4.34 -1.68
CA VAL A 8 2.41 -3.81 -1.54
C VAL A 8 2.51 -2.55 -0.67
N PHE A 9 1.96 -1.45 -1.15
CA PHE A 9 2.03 -0.16 -0.47
C PHE A 9 0.69 0.15 0.19
N ASP A 10 0.74 0.66 1.42
CA ASP A 10 -0.46 1.26 2.02
C ASP A 10 -0.60 2.72 1.56
N ALA A 11 -1.71 3.36 1.94
CA ALA A 11 -1.97 4.73 1.53
C ALA A 11 -0.93 5.71 2.10
N CYS A 12 -0.49 5.49 3.34
CA CYS A 12 0.48 6.38 3.99
C CYS A 12 1.81 6.42 3.25
N ALA A 13 2.29 5.27 2.76
CA ALA A 13 3.53 5.20 1.99
C ALA A 13 3.41 5.96 0.66
N VAL A 14 2.28 5.81 -0.03
CA VAL A 14 2.03 6.54 -1.29
C VAL A 14 1.92 8.04 -1.04
N ILE A 15 1.22 8.44 0.02
CA ILE A 15 1.09 9.85 0.40
C ILE A 15 2.46 10.45 0.72
N ALA A 16 3.35 9.71 1.40
CA ALA A 16 4.71 10.18 1.67
C ALA A 16 5.46 10.52 0.38
N LEU A 17 5.28 9.71 -0.66
CA LEU A 17 5.85 10.00 -1.98
C LEU A 17 5.24 11.26 -2.59
N LEU A 18 3.90 11.31 -2.66
CA LEU A 18 3.19 12.39 -3.37
C LEU A 18 3.34 13.75 -2.67
N ASP A 19 3.42 13.76 -1.35
CA ASP A 19 3.52 14.98 -0.54
C ASP A 19 4.95 15.31 -0.12
N ALA A 20 5.93 14.56 -0.63
CA ALA A 20 7.34 14.73 -0.30
C ALA A 20 7.60 14.70 1.21
N GLU A 21 6.93 13.79 1.90
CA GLU A 21 7.15 13.52 3.32
C GLU A 21 8.39 12.65 3.55
N PRO A 22 8.92 12.61 4.77
CA PRO A 22 10.05 11.72 5.09
C PRO A 22 9.73 10.26 4.74
N GLY A 23 10.64 9.61 4.04
CA GLY A 23 10.49 8.25 3.53
C GLY A 23 9.99 8.17 2.10
N GLY A 24 9.44 9.25 1.54
CA GLY A 24 8.97 9.27 0.15
C GLY A 24 10.08 8.94 -0.85
N GLU A 25 11.31 9.33 -0.57
CA GLU A 25 12.49 9.00 -1.40
C GLU A 25 12.77 7.50 -1.43
N ILE A 26 12.45 6.78 -0.36
CA ILE A 26 12.59 5.32 -0.31
C ILE A 26 11.53 4.67 -1.20
N VAL A 27 10.29 5.17 -1.18
CA VAL A 27 9.24 4.68 -2.06
C VAL A 27 9.62 4.88 -3.52
N GLU A 28 10.12 6.06 -3.87
CA GLU A 28 10.57 6.36 -5.24
C GLU A 28 11.67 5.41 -5.67
N ALA A 29 12.65 5.16 -4.81
CA ALA A 29 13.75 4.24 -5.10
C ALA A 29 13.26 2.81 -5.34
N LEU A 30 12.25 2.35 -4.58
CA LEU A 30 11.65 1.03 -4.80
C LEU A 30 10.96 0.95 -6.17
N LEU A 31 10.28 2.01 -6.58
CA LEU A 31 9.56 2.07 -7.85
C LEU A 31 10.49 2.10 -9.07
N GLU A 32 11.68 2.68 -8.93
CA GLU A 32 12.63 2.85 -10.03
C GLU A 32 13.29 1.54 -10.47
N LYS A 33 13.24 0.49 -9.66
CA LYS A 33 13.88 -0.77 -10.00
C LYS A 33 12.99 -1.64 -10.89
N ASP A 34 13.45 -1.96 -12.09
CA ASP A 34 12.75 -2.86 -13.02
C ASP A 34 12.56 -4.27 -12.45
N SER A 35 13.38 -4.66 -11.47
CA SER A 35 13.27 -5.95 -10.78
C SER A 35 12.15 -5.99 -9.73
N HIS A 36 11.45 -4.89 -9.52
CA HIS A 36 10.37 -4.80 -8.54
C HIS A 36 9.00 -4.75 -9.22
N ARG A 37 8.00 -5.36 -8.56
CA ARG A 37 6.59 -5.09 -8.81
C ARG A 37 6.05 -4.33 -7.61
N CYS A 38 5.43 -3.19 -7.86
CA CYS A 38 4.92 -2.31 -6.81
C CYS A 38 3.41 -2.21 -6.95
N LEU A 39 2.69 -2.85 -6.03
CA LEU A 39 1.24 -2.98 -6.07
C LEU A 39 0.57 -2.02 -5.09
N LEU A 40 -0.52 -1.43 -5.53
CA LEU A 40 -1.41 -0.65 -4.67
C LEU A 40 -2.83 -1.19 -4.81
N HIS A 41 -3.41 -1.69 -3.71
CA HIS A 41 -4.79 -2.14 -3.75
C HIS A 41 -5.74 -0.95 -3.90
N VAL A 42 -6.84 -1.15 -4.61
CA VAL A 42 -7.79 -0.08 -4.93
C VAL A 42 -8.38 0.58 -3.68
N LEU A 43 -8.55 -0.15 -2.58
CA LEU A 43 -9.02 0.44 -1.32
C LEU A 43 -7.99 1.43 -0.73
N ASN A 44 -6.71 1.12 -0.85
CA ASN A 44 -5.65 2.06 -0.46
C ASN A 44 -5.57 3.23 -1.44
N ALA A 45 -5.76 2.99 -2.72
CA ALA A 45 -5.84 4.06 -3.72
C ALA A 45 -7.01 5.02 -3.40
N CYS A 46 -8.13 4.49 -2.94
CA CYS A 46 -9.27 5.30 -2.51
C CYS A 46 -8.90 6.23 -1.34
N GLU A 47 -8.14 5.74 -0.37
CA GLU A 47 -7.65 6.59 0.73
C GLU A 47 -6.72 7.70 0.21
N VAL A 48 -5.82 7.39 -0.69
CA VAL A 48 -4.96 8.39 -1.32
C VAL A 48 -5.80 9.42 -2.06
N PHE A 49 -6.82 8.96 -2.79
CA PHE A 49 -7.71 9.83 -3.55
C PHE A 49 -8.43 10.84 -2.67
N TYR A 50 -9.07 10.39 -1.58
CA TYR A 50 -9.82 11.35 -0.75
C TYR A 50 -8.90 12.29 0.02
N HIS A 51 -7.69 11.85 0.38
CA HIS A 51 -6.68 12.73 0.96
C HIS A 51 -6.33 13.87 -0.02
N LEU A 52 -6.05 13.53 -1.27
CA LEU A 52 -5.76 14.53 -2.30
C LEU A 52 -6.97 15.42 -2.59
N TYR A 53 -8.16 14.84 -2.65
CA TYR A 53 -9.39 15.59 -2.90
C TYR A 53 -9.56 16.72 -1.87
N ARG A 54 -9.37 16.39 -0.59
CA ARG A 54 -9.45 17.38 0.49
C ARG A 54 -8.36 18.43 0.42
N ARG A 55 -7.17 18.04 -0.01
CA ARG A 55 -5.98 18.88 0.04
C ARG A 55 -5.86 19.81 -1.18
N VAL A 56 -6.10 19.28 -2.37
CA VAL A 56 -5.82 19.98 -3.64
C VAL A 56 -7.03 20.11 -4.54
N GLY A 57 -8.18 19.58 -4.15
CA GLY A 57 -9.44 19.70 -4.89
C GLY A 57 -9.65 18.62 -5.94
N SER A 58 -10.87 18.59 -6.50
CA SER A 58 -11.35 17.52 -7.38
C SER A 58 -10.56 17.41 -8.69
N LYS A 59 -10.17 18.53 -9.26
CA LYS A 59 -9.50 18.55 -10.57
C LYS A 59 -8.14 17.86 -10.53
N ARG A 60 -7.34 18.15 -9.50
CA ARG A 60 -6.02 17.52 -9.33
C ARG A 60 -6.14 16.08 -8.86
N ALA A 61 -7.07 15.80 -7.95
CA ALA A 61 -7.31 14.45 -7.46
C ALA A 61 -7.74 13.51 -8.58
N ALA A 62 -8.49 13.98 -9.57
CA ALA A 62 -8.92 13.18 -10.71
C ALA A 62 -7.75 12.62 -11.56
N ARG A 63 -6.56 13.19 -11.42
CA ARG A 63 -5.36 12.74 -12.13
C ARG A 63 -4.63 11.60 -11.42
N LEU A 64 -5.08 11.20 -10.24
CA LEU A 64 -4.32 10.25 -9.40
C LEU A 64 -3.96 8.97 -10.12
N GLN A 65 -4.91 8.36 -10.84
CA GLN A 65 -4.63 7.07 -11.49
C GLN A 65 -3.51 7.20 -12.52
N ALA A 66 -3.50 8.27 -13.31
CA ALA A 66 -2.44 8.52 -14.28
C ALA A 66 -1.09 8.78 -13.58
N VAL A 67 -1.10 9.54 -12.49
CA VAL A 67 0.10 9.82 -11.70
C VAL A 67 0.68 8.53 -11.11
N LEU A 68 -0.17 7.68 -10.52
CA LEU A 68 0.27 6.40 -9.97
C LEU A 68 0.90 5.50 -11.05
N GLY A 69 0.28 5.41 -12.22
CA GLY A 69 0.81 4.65 -13.34
C GLY A 69 2.16 5.18 -13.82
N ASN A 70 2.31 6.51 -13.88
CA ASN A 70 3.57 7.14 -14.29
C ASN A 70 4.70 6.88 -13.29
N TYR A 71 4.39 6.75 -12.01
CA TYR A 71 5.38 6.35 -11.01
C TYR A 71 5.75 4.87 -11.08
N GLY A 72 4.92 4.04 -11.71
CA GLY A 72 5.16 2.61 -11.83
C GLY A 72 4.35 1.73 -10.89
N PHE A 73 3.35 2.28 -10.20
CA PHE A 73 2.43 1.47 -9.40
C PHE A 73 1.50 0.66 -10.30
N GLU A 74 1.29 -0.60 -9.93
CA GLU A 74 0.22 -1.42 -10.49
C GLU A 74 -0.98 -1.34 -9.55
N LEU A 75 -2.10 -0.82 -10.05
CA LEU A 75 -3.34 -0.77 -9.28
C LEU A 75 -4.00 -2.15 -9.29
N ASP A 76 -4.22 -2.72 -8.10
CA ASP A 76 -4.92 -4.00 -7.96
C ASP A 76 -6.35 -3.73 -7.50
N ASP A 77 -7.31 -3.94 -8.40
CA ASP A 77 -8.74 -3.74 -8.13
C ASP A 77 -9.49 -5.04 -7.88
N SER A 78 -8.79 -6.16 -7.78
CA SER A 78 -9.42 -7.45 -7.58
C SER A 78 -9.91 -7.63 -6.14
N LEU A 79 -11.07 -8.30 -6.01
CA LEU A 79 -11.69 -8.61 -4.73
C LEU A 79 -12.12 -10.08 -4.67
N PRO A 80 -11.20 -11.03 -4.93
CA PRO A 80 -11.58 -12.44 -4.86
C PRO A 80 -11.96 -12.85 -3.44
N GLY A 81 -12.81 -13.85 -3.31
CA GLY A 81 -13.31 -14.32 -2.02
C GLY A 81 -12.21 -14.59 -0.98
N PRO A 82 -11.14 -15.32 -1.32
CA PRO A 82 -10.07 -15.56 -0.35
C PRO A 82 -9.41 -14.27 0.16
N LEU A 83 -9.29 -13.25 -0.67
CA LEU A 83 -8.70 -11.96 -0.28
C LEU A 83 -9.56 -11.24 0.75
N TRP A 84 -10.84 -11.01 0.44
CA TRP A 84 -11.68 -10.23 1.36
C TRP A 84 -12.00 -11.01 2.63
N ARG A 85 -12.08 -12.34 2.58
CA ARG A 85 -12.23 -13.15 3.81
C ARG A 85 -11.00 -13.01 4.71
N GLN A 86 -9.80 -13.07 4.15
CA GLN A 86 -8.57 -12.87 4.93
C GLN A 86 -8.49 -11.44 5.51
N ALA A 87 -8.84 -10.44 4.72
CA ALA A 87 -8.88 -9.05 5.20
C ALA A 87 -9.87 -8.91 6.35
N GLY A 88 -11.04 -9.54 6.25
CA GLY A 88 -12.04 -9.55 7.32
C GLY A 88 -11.54 -10.24 8.59
N GLN A 89 -10.85 -11.36 8.46
CA GLN A 89 -10.23 -12.06 9.59
C GLN A 89 -9.20 -11.17 10.28
N LEU A 90 -8.33 -10.50 9.51
CA LEU A 90 -7.34 -9.58 10.05
C LEU A 90 -8.01 -8.43 10.79
N LYS A 91 -9.08 -7.87 10.23
CA LYS A 91 -9.85 -6.80 10.88
C LYS A 91 -10.48 -7.25 12.20
N ALA A 92 -10.97 -8.49 12.24
CA ALA A 92 -11.57 -9.06 13.46
C ALA A 92 -10.53 -9.24 14.57
N ILE A 93 -9.30 -9.61 14.20
CA ILE A 93 -8.19 -9.82 15.15
C ILE A 93 -7.54 -8.49 15.54
N TRP A 94 -7.21 -7.67 14.55
CA TRP A 94 -6.49 -6.40 14.74
C TRP A 94 -7.48 -5.23 14.59
N ARG A 95 -8.33 -5.05 15.58
CA ARG A 95 -9.48 -4.16 15.51
C ARG A 95 -9.17 -2.71 15.18
N ARG A 96 -8.00 -2.21 15.58
CA ARG A 96 -7.60 -0.81 15.37
C ARG A 96 -7.05 -0.54 13.98
N VAL A 97 -6.61 -1.59 13.28
CA VAL A 97 -6.09 -1.45 11.92
C VAL A 97 -7.26 -1.15 10.98
N SER A 98 -7.09 -0.19 10.09
CA SER A 98 -8.15 0.17 9.13
C SER A 98 -8.47 -0.99 8.20
N LEU A 99 -9.71 -1.01 7.68
CA LEU A 99 -10.10 -2.05 6.72
C LEU A 99 -9.22 -2.00 5.47
N ALA A 100 -8.90 -0.82 4.98
CA ALA A 100 -8.01 -0.68 3.81
C ALA A 100 -6.62 -1.27 4.09
N ASP A 101 -6.06 -1.05 5.27
CA ASP A 101 -4.79 -1.65 5.66
C ASP A 101 -4.88 -3.18 5.78
N CYS A 102 -6.03 -3.70 6.23
CA CYS A 102 -6.26 -5.14 6.25
C CYS A 102 -6.27 -5.73 4.84
N PHE A 103 -6.79 -5.02 3.85
CA PHE A 103 -6.71 -5.43 2.44
C PHE A 103 -5.28 -5.38 1.92
N ALA A 104 -4.50 -4.37 2.27
CA ALA A 104 -3.09 -4.31 1.90
C ALA A 104 -2.30 -5.48 2.49
N LEU A 105 -2.53 -5.79 3.77
CA LEU A 105 -1.92 -6.94 4.44
C LEU A 105 -2.31 -8.25 3.78
N ALA A 106 -3.58 -8.46 3.52
CA ALA A 106 -4.07 -9.68 2.87
C ALA A 106 -3.47 -9.84 1.47
N LEU A 107 -3.38 -8.76 0.71
CA LEU A 107 -2.75 -8.77 -0.61
C LEU A 107 -1.25 -9.12 -0.50
N ALA A 108 -0.54 -8.55 0.47
CA ALA A 108 0.87 -8.85 0.69
C ALA A 108 1.08 -10.34 1.01
N VAL A 109 0.25 -10.91 1.87
CA VAL A 109 0.32 -12.34 2.20
C VAL A 109 0.08 -13.19 0.95
N ARG A 110 -0.95 -12.89 0.18
CA ARG A 110 -1.32 -13.66 -1.02
C ARG A 110 -0.25 -13.59 -2.11
N LYS A 111 0.39 -12.45 -2.28
CA LYS A 111 1.43 -12.23 -3.30
C LYS A 111 2.82 -12.59 -2.81
N LYS A 112 2.97 -13.01 -1.55
CA LYS A 112 4.28 -13.21 -0.91
C LYS A 112 5.14 -11.96 -1.04
N ALA A 113 4.53 -10.82 -0.73
CA ALA A 113 5.11 -9.48 -0.91
C ALA A 113 5.51 -8.88 0.42
N THR A 114 6.34 -7.85 0.35
CA THR A 114 6.67 -6.99 1.49
C THR A 114 5.66 -5.86 1.57
N LEU A 115 5.09 -5.60 2.74
CA LEU A 115 4.24 -4.43 2.96
C LEU A 115 5.11 -3.21 3.23
N VAL A 116 4.88 -2.14 2.49
CA VAL A 116 5.58 -0.85 2.64
C VAL A 116 4.66 0.15 3.33
N THR A 117 5.11 0.69 4.45
CA THR A 117 4.27 1.55 5.31
C THR A 117 5.12 2.58 6.06
N THR A 118 4.46 3.63 6.55
CA THR A 118 5.03 4.57 7.53
C THR A 118 4.49 4.32 8.94
N ASP A 119 3.45 3.50 9.08
CA ASP A 119 2.64 3.41 10.29
C ASP A 119 3.20 2.40 11.29
N HIS A 120 4.06 2.87 12.20
CA HIS A 120 4.52 2.07 13.32
C HIS A 120 3.46 1.86 14.38
N HIS A 121 2.56 2.84 14.55
CA HIS A 121 1.62 2.83 15.66
C HIS A 121 0.68 1.63 15.61
N GLU A 122 0.07 1.39 14.44
CA GLU A 122 -0.90 0.29 14.28
C GLU A 122 -0.24 -1.00 13.77
N LEU A 123 0.89 -0.92 13.06
CA LEU A 123 1.41 -2.07 12.32
C LEU A 123 2.63 -2.74 12.93
N ASP A 124 3.30 -2.14 13.94
CA ASP A 124 4.46 -2.77 14.59
C ASP A 124 4.13 -4.16 15.17
N VAL A 125 2.99 -4.29 15.82
CA VAL A 125 2.56 -5.56 16.43
C VAL A 125 2.36 -6.62 15.35
N ILE A 126 1.80 -6.25 14.22
CA ILE A 126 1.56 -7.17 13.11
C ILE A 126 2.89 -7.55 12.45
N ALA A 127 3.82 -6.61 12.31
CA ALA A 127 5.16 -6.89 11.80
C ALA A 127 5.87 -7.93 12.67
N GLN A 128 5.74 -7.79 14.00
CA GLN A 128 6.33 -8.74 14.94
C GLN A 128 5.67 -10.12 14.91
N SER A 129 4.42 -10.22 14.46
CA SER A 129 3.70 -11.49 14.35
C SER A 129 4.22 -12.40 13.24
N GLY A 130 5.00 -11.85 12.29
CA GLY A 130 5.51 -12.62 11.17
C GLY A 130 4.51 -12.88 10.06
N LEU A 131 3.39 -12.12 10.01
CA LEU A 131 2.35 -12.31 8.99
C LEU A 131 2.90 -12.17 7.56
N CYS A 132 3.73 -11.15 7.33
CA CYS A 132 4.46 -10.92 6.09
C CYS A 132 5.68 -10.03 6.39
N PRO A 133 6.64 -9.92 5.45
CA PRO A 133 7.73 -8.95 5.61
C PRO A 133 7.21 -7.52 5.56
N PHE A 134 7.82 -6.64 6.33
CA PHE A 134 7.51 -5.22 6.37
C PHE A 134 8.72 -4.38 5.98
N ARG A 135 8.48 -3.30 5.27
CA ARG A 135 9.44 -2.23 5.04
C ARG A 135 8.86 -0.94 5.57
N PHE A 136 9.34 -0.50 6.72
CA PHE A 136 9.02 0.83 7.24
C PHE A 136 9.92 1.85 6.56
N ILE A 137 9.33 2.92 6.02
CA ILE A 137 10.08 3.93 5.28
C ILE A 137 10.50 5.13 6.13
N ARG A 138 10.07 5.14 7.39
CA ARG A 138 10.52 6.11 8.38
C ARG A 138 10.21 5.63 9.79
#